data_f1a3270cf7cf790714ffe45097c2a4ba
#
_entry.id   f1a3270cf7cf790714ffe45097c2a4ba
#
_cell.length_a   1.000
_cell.length_b   1.000
_cell.length_c   1.000
_cell.angle_alpha   90.00
_cell.angle_beta   90.00
_cell.angle_gamma   90.00
#
_symmetry.space_group_name_H-M   'P 1'
#
loop_
_entity.id
_entity.type
_entity.pdbx_description
1 polymer ?
#
loop_
_entity_poly.entity_id
_entity_poly.type
_entity_poly.pdbx_seq_one_letter_code
_entity_poly.pdbx_strand_id
1 'polypeptide(L)'
;NTNPPRNKDVLFDAWIKETDNAELFVDITLLWDKIQEEVSEAKPDLAVSWEKMQTRIHAGQHKQRNLRRIKYSVISIAASILLLLGIGYSYQFVRQYNTNQYYSALNGKSRIILPDSSVVWLNTGSTLQYASSFIHKRQLVLEGEASFEVTKDKRYPFIVSSGDLKVKVYGTKFNVYSYPNDNNAKIALRSGSVSVSLKDGKEAFLSPGEIARINKKEQT
;
A
#
# COMPACT_ATOMS: atom_id res chain seq x y z
N ASN A 1 18.68 3.93 -94.42
CA ASN A 1 17.67 3.23 -93.64
C ASN A 1 16.44 4.13 -93.55
N THR A 2 15.63 4.13 -94.65
CA THR A 2 14.34 4.81 -94.64
C THR A 2 13.31 3.92 -94.01
N ASN A 3 12.87 4.28 -92.75
CA ASN A 3 11.71 3.69 -92.16
C ASN A 3 10.51 3.94 -93.07
N PRO A 4 9.65 2.96 -93.41
CA PRO A 4 8.45 3.17 -94.17
C PRO A 4 7.53 4.15 -93.46
N PRO A 5 6.84 5.07 -94.07
CA PRO A 5 5.95 6.00 -93.43
C PRO A 5 4.91 5.22 -92.64
N ARG A 6 4.78 5.52 -91.38
CA ARG A 6 3.76 4.89 -90.51
C ARG A 6 2.39 5.27 -91.13
N ASN A 7 1.58 4.27 -91.42
CA ASN A 7 0.22 4.41 -92.01
C ASN A 7 -0.65 5.46 -91.22
N LYS A 8 -0.23 5.83 -90.05
CA LYS A 8 -0.87 6.87 -89.22
C LYS A 8 -0.62 8.29 -89.72
N ASP A 9 0.54 8.57 -90.30
CA ASP A 9 0.88 9.91 -90.79
C ASP A 9 0.09 10.23 -92.05
N VAL A 10 -0.12 9.25 -92.99
CA VAL A 10 -0.91 9.38 -94.22
C VAL A 10 -2.38 9.53 -93.87
N LEU A 11 -2.91 8.83 -92.87
CA LEU A 11 -4.28 8.96 -92.43
C LEU A 11 -4.57 10.31 -91.77
N PHE A 12 -3.59 10.81 -91.01
CA PHE A 12 -3.69 12.11 -90.38
C PHE A 12 -3.63 13.25 -91.39
N ASP A 13 -2.76 13.20 -92.36
CA ASP A 13 -2.70 14.16 -93.47
C ASP A 13 -3.98 14.18 -94.38
N ALA A 14 -4.63 13.04 -94.55
CA ALA A 14 -5.91 12.96 -95.20
C ALA A 14 -7.05 13.56 -94.37
N TRP A 15 -7.03 13.29 -93.06
CA TRP A 15 -8.04 13.77 -92.10
C TRP A 15 -7.98 15.28 -91.90
N ILE A 16 -6.79 15.91 -91.83
CA ILE A 16 -6.59 17.34 -91.62
C ILE A 16 -6.96 18.20 -92.85
N LYS A 17 -7.05 17.58 -94.06
CA LYS A 17 -7.47 18.26 -95.28
C LYS A 17 -8.96 18.57 -95.38
N GLU A 18 -9.80 17.95 -94.58
CA GLU A 18 -11.18 18.33 -94.38
C GLU A 18 -11.25 19.60 -93.54
N THR A 19 -12.01 20.61 -93.98
CA THR A 19 -12.03 21.95 -93.36
C THR A 19 -12.45 21.90 -91.91
N ASP A 20 -13.45 21.11 -91.54
CA ASP A 20 -13.96 20.99 -90.19
C ASP A 20 -12.94 20.33 -89.28
N ASN A 21 -12.14 19.39 -89.74
CA ASN A 21 -11.11 18.70 -88.97
C ASN A 21 -9.86 19.57 -88.74
N ALA A 22 -9.55 20.45 -89.69
CA ALA A 22 -8.48 21.42 -89.58
C ALA A 22 -8.77 22.46 -88.49
N GLU A 23 -9.99 22.97 -88.39
CA GLU A 23 -10.43 23.86 -87.33
C GLU A 23 -10.41 23.17 -86.02
N LEU A 24 -10.93 21.94 -85.91
CA LEU A 24 -10.90 21.15 -84.67
C LEU A 24 -9.49 20.87 -84.20
N PHE A 25 -8.51 20.58 -85.12
CA PHE A 25 -7.12 20.37 -84.76
C PHE A 25 -6.45 21.64 -84.17
N VAL A 26 -6.75 22.79 -84.76
CA VAL A 26 -6.28 24.08 -84.30
C VAL A 26 -6.84 24.33 -82.87
N ASP A 27 -8.11 24.12 -82.65
CA ASP A 27 -8.74 24.30 -81.34
C ASP A 27 -8.16 23.35 -80.29
N ILE A 28 -7.95 22.08 -80.64
CA ILE A 28 -7.32 21.12 -79.74
C ILE A 28 -5.87 21.52 -79.39
N THR A 29 -5.10 22.03 -80.37
CA THR A 29 -3.73 22.44 -80.19
C THR A 29 -3.68 23.68 -79.28
N LEU A 30 -4.53 24.66 -79.48
CA LEU A 30 -4.65 25.84 -78.63
C LEU A 30 -5.07 25.49 -77.22
N LEU A 31 -6.01 24.54 -77.05
CA LEU A 31 -6.40 24.05 -75.73
C LEU A 31 -5.25 23.31 -75.02
N TRP A 32 -4.51 22.50 -75.78
CA TRP A 32 -3.33 21.78 -75.28
C TRP A 32 -2.25 22.73 -74.83
N ASP A 33 -1.92 23.75 -75.63
CA ASP A 33 -0.91 24.75 -75.21
C ASP A 33 -1.33 25.52 -73.98
N LYS A 34 -2.62 25.90 -73.88
CA LYS A 34 -3.18 26.58 -72.73
C LYS A 34 -3.12 25.69 -71.44
N ILE A 35 -3.43 24.40 -71.58
CA ILE A 35 -3.31 23.44 -70.48
C ILE A 35 -1.85 23.28 -70.07
N GLN A 36 -0.91 23.20 -71.01
CA GLN A 36 0.53 23.08 -70.73
C GLN A 36 1.07 24.30 -70.02
N GLU A 37 0.62 25.51 -70.41
CA GLU A 37 1.01 26.76 -69.70
C GLU A 37 0.48 26.78 -68.30
N GLU A 38 -0.78 26.47 -68.07
CA GLU A 38 -1.41 26.40 -66.73
C GLU A 38 -0.83 25.31 -65.83
N VAL A 39 -0.48 24.14 -66.38
CA VAL A 39 0.18 23.06 -65.66
C VAL A 39 1.64 23.41 -65.35
N SER A 40 2.32 24.18 -66.22
CA SER A 40 3.69 24.64 -65.98
C SER A 40 3.77 25.65 -64.83
N GLU A 41 2.80 26.57 -64.75
CA GLU A 41 2.72 27.53 -63.65
C GLU A 41 2.32 26.86 -62.33
N ALA A 42 1.53 25.77 -62.40
CA ALA A 42 1.06 25.03 -61.22
C ALA A 42 2.03 23.98 -60.69
N LYS A 43 3.27 23.88 -61.17
CA LYS A 43 4.26 22.94 -60.62
C LYS A 43 4.55 23.31 -59.16
N PRO A 44 4.03 22.56 -58.17
CA PRO A 44 4.38 22.83 -56.78
C PRO A 44 5.88 22.60 -56.60
N ASP A 45 6.54 23.54 -55.95
CA ASP A 45 7.92 23.32 -55.55
C ASP A 45 7.98 22.14 -54.56
N LEU A 46 8.41 21.00 -55.08
CA LEU A 46 8.51 19.75 -54.34
C LEU A 46 9.41 19.89 -53.12
N ALA A 47 10.44 20.74 -53.18
CA ALA A 47 11.35 20.97 -52.09
C ALA A 47 10.65 21.68 -50.92
N VAL A 48 9.91 22.76 -51.21
CA VAL A 48 9.14 23.51 -50.20
C VAL A 48 7.98 22.67 -49.65
N SER A 49 7.34 21.88 -50.49
CA SER A 49 6.26 20.98 -50.04
C SER A 49 6.77 19.87 -49.19
N TRP A 50 7.95 19.30 -49.48
CA TRP A 50 8.64 18.27 -48.68
C TRP A 50 9.07 18.81 -47.32
N GLU A 51 9.67 19.99 -47.30
CA GLU A 51 10.09 20.65 -46.07
C GLU A 51 8.91 20.94 -45.10
N LYS A 52 7.79 21.45 -45.66
CA LYS A 52 6.54 21.64 -44.88
C LYS A 52 5.97 20.33 -44.37
N MET A 53 6.08 19.23 -45.12
CA MET A 53 5.63 17.93 -44.69
C MET A 53 6.51 17.36 -43.56
N GLN A 54 7.84 17.46 -43.72
CA GLN A 54 8.79 17.02 -42.66
C GLN A 54 8.58 17.80 -41.37
N THR A 55 8.42 19.10 -41.39
CA THR A 55 8.21 19.92 -40.20
C THR A 55 6.90 19.54 -39.49
N ARG A 56 5.83 19.23 -40.22
CA ARG A 56 4.56 18.75 -39.62
C ARG A 56 4.68 17.37 -38.99
N ILE A 57 5.40 16.43 -39.60
CA ILE A 57 5.64 15.10 -39.07
C ILE A 57 6.45 15.17 -37.76
N HIS A 58 7.51 15.95 -37.74
CA HIS A 58 8.34 16.12 -36.55
C HIS A 58 7.62 16.85 -35.44
N ALA A 59 6.84 17.89 -35.71
CA ALA A 59 6.04 18.60 -34.72
C ALA A 59 4.97 17.71 -34.07
N GLY A 60 4.33 16.82 -34.84
CA GLY A 60 3.32 15.90 -34.35
C GLY A 60 3.89 14.83 -33.41
N GLN A 61 5.08 14.30 -33.70
CA GLN A 61 5.71 13.26 -32.89
C GLN A 61 6.20 13.80 -31.52
N HIS A 62 6.74 15.01 -31.46
CA HIS A 62 7.17 15.63 -30.20
C HIS A 62 5.99 15.93 -29.25
N LYS A 63 4.87 16.39 -29.79
CA LYS A 63 3.68 16.69 -28.98
C LYS A 63 3.05 15.44 -28.34
N GLN A 64 3.00 14.33 -29.06
CA GLN A 64 2.45 13.07 -28.55
C GLN A 64 3.36 12.42 -27.48
N ARG A 65 4.69 12.47 -27.66
CA ARG A 65 5.65 11.94 -26.68
C ARG A 65 5.60 12.72 -25.37
N ASN A 66 5.50 14.04 -25.43
CA ASN A 66 5.43 14.88 -24.24
C ASN A 66 4.11 14.67 -23.46
N LEU A 67 2.98 14.54 -24.12
CA LEU A 67 1.70 14.26 -23.48
C LEU A 67 1.68 12.90 -22.77
N ARG A 68 2.30 11.88 -23.35
CA ARG A 68 2.45 10.56 -22.69
C ARG A 68 3.35 10.65 -21.45
N ARG A 69 4.49 11.33 -21.53
CA ARG A 69 5.40 11.54 -20.39
C ARG A 69 4.72 12.29 -19.25
N ILE A 70 3.96 13.34 -19.55
CA ILE A 70 3.21 14.10 -18.55
C ILE A 70 2.14 13.23 -17.89
N LYS A 71 1.40 12.42 -18.64
CA LYS A 71 0.41 11.49 -18.08
C LYS A 71 1.05 10.48 -17.11
N TYR A 72 2.16 9.86 -17.49
CA TYR A 72 2.86 8.91 -16.61
C TYR A 72 3.49 9.59 -15.38
N SER A 73 4.01 10.81 -15.50
CA SER A 73 4.53 11.54 -14.35
C SER A 73 3.42 11.95 -13.38
N VAL A 74 2.26 12.37 -13.85
CA VAL A 74 1.10 12.67 -12.99
C VAL A 74 0.61 11.41 -12.28
N ILE A 75 0.52 10.29 -12.98
CA ILE A 75 0.11 9.00 -12.39
C ILE A 75 1.13 8.54 -11.34
N SER A 76 2.43 8.67 -11.60
CA SER A 76 3.47 8.28 -10.64
C SER A 76 3.45 9.14 -9.38
N ILE A 77 3.22 10.45 -9.50
CA ILE A 77 3.07 11.35 -8.35
C ILE A 77 1.83 10.98 -7.53
N ALA A 78 0.69 10.75 -8.19
CA ALA A 78 -0.53 10.33 -7.50
C ALA A 78 -0.34 8.99 -6.77
N ALA A 79 0.30 8.01 -7.41
CA ALA A 79 0.61 6.72 -6.80
C ALA A 79 1.56 6.87 -5.60
N SER A 80 2.57 7.75 -5.68
CA SER A 80 3.49 8.03 -4.57
C SER A 80 2.76 8.66 -3.38
N ILE A 81 1.85 9.60 -3.63
CA ILE A 81 1.04 10.24 -2.57
C ILE A 81 0.12 9.18 -1.90
N LEU A 82 -0.56 8.34 -2.68
CA LEU A 82 -1.40 7.27 -2.13
C LEU A 82 -0.59 6.28 -1.30
N LEU A 83 0.62 5.94 -1.73
CA LEU A 83 1.51 5.05 -1.01
C LEU A 83 1.96 5.67 0.32
N LEU A 84 2.34 6.96 0.32
CA LEU A 84 2.72 7.69 1.54
C LEU A 84 1.53 7.82 2.51
N LEU A 85 0.33 8.11 2.01
CA LEU A 85 -0.90 8.15 2.82
C LEU A 85 -1.22 6.77 3.40
N GLY A 86 -1.07 5.70 2.62
CA GLY A 86 -1.25 4.31 3.08
C GLY A 86 -0.27 3.92 4.18
N ILE A 87 1.02 4.27 4.02
CA ILE A 87 2.05 4.05 5.04
C ILE A 87 1.74 4.88 6.29
N GLY A 88 1.39 6.16 6.14
CA GLY A 88 1.05 7.04 7.26
C GLY A 88 -0.18 6.54 8.03
N TYR A 89 -1.21 6.10 7.33
CA TYR A 89 -2.40 5.51 7.95
C TYR A 89 -2.08 4.19 8.66
N SER A 90 -1.30 3.32 8.02
CA SER A 90 -0.83 2.06 8.60
C SER A 90 0.01 2.30 9.86
N TYR A 91 0.93 3.27 9.82
CA TYR A 91 1.75 3.64 10.97
C TYR A 91 0.89 4.18 12.13
N GLN A 92 -0.06 5.05 11.87
CA GLN A 92 -1.01 5.56 12.87
C GLN A 92 -1.85 4.42 13.47
N PHE A 93 -2.34 3.52 12.64
CA PHE A 93 -3.12 2.36 13.07
C PHE A 93 -2.32 1.44 13.98
N VAL A 94 -1.08 1.11 13.61
CA VAL A 94 -0.17 0.29 14.44
C VAL A 94 0.17 1.00 15.74
N ARG A 95 0.43 2.32 15.70
CA ARG A 95 0.74 3.11 16.90
C ARG A 95 -0.45 3.16 17.86
N GLN A 96 -1.66 3.32 17.38
CA GLN A 96 -2.87 3.34 18.20
C GLN A 96 -3.11 1.97 18.88
N TYR A 97 -2.78 0.87 18.20
CA TYR A 97 -2.87 -0.48 18.78
C TYR A 97 -1.81 -0.77 19.84
N ASN A 98 -0.68 -0.07 19.84
CA ASN A 98 0.43 -0.26 20.77
C ASN A 98 0.47 0.76 21.91
N THR A 99 -0.55 1.60 22.08
CA THR A 99 -0.63 2.51 23.21
C THR A 99 -0.86 1.69 24.47
N ASN A 100 0.09 1.74 25.39
CA ASN A 100 -0.03 1.05 26.67
C ASN A 100 -0.89 1.87 27.65
N GLN A 101 -1.82 1.21 28.30
CA GLN A 101 -2.53 1.75 29.45
C GLN A 101 -1.72 1.50 30.69
N TYR A 102 -1.54 2.53 31.50
CA TYR A 102 -0.73 2.46 32.71
C TYR A 102 -1.58 2.87 33.92
N TYR A 103 -1.59 2.03 34.92
CA TYR A 103 -2.28 2.26 36.19
C TYR A 103 -1.31 2.16 37.35
N SER A 104 -1.41 3.10 38.31
CA SER A 104 -0.58 3.11 39.51
C SER A 104 -1.45 3.35 40.75
N ALA A 105 -1.28 2.54 41.75
CA ALA A 105 -1.94 2.66 43.06
C ALA A 105 -0.98 3.28 44.09
N LEU A 106 -0.79 4.62 44.03
CA LEU A 106 0.17 5.32 44.90
C LEU A 106 -0.32 5.45 46.32
N ASN A 107 -1.59 5.80 46.55
CA ASN A 107 -2.13 6.17 47.87
C ASN A 107 -3.32 5.28 48.30
N GLY A 108 -3.24 3.98 48.05
CA GLY A 108 -4.32 3.06 48.42
C GLY A 108 -4.54 1.96 47.39
N LYS A 109 -5.57 1.15 47.62
CA LYS A 109 -5.98 0.10 46.68
C LYS A 109 -6.83 0.68 45.55
N SER A 110 -6.56 0.26 44.32
CA SER A 110 -7.32 0.67 43.15
C SER A 110 -8.04 -0.53 42.52
N ARG A 111 -9.28 -0.34 42.14
CA ARG A 111 -10.06 -1.32 41.37
C ARG A 111 -10.09 -0.93 39.90
N ILE A 112 -9.64 -1.84 39.04
CA ILE A 112 -9.54 -1.63 37.60
C ILE A 112 -10.41 -2.69 36.92
N ILE A 113 -11.24 -2.28 35.94
CA ILE A 113 -11.98 -3.19 35.08
C ILE A 113 -11.26 -3.18 33.73
N LEU A 114 -10.78 -4.36 33.33
CA LEU A 114 -10.08 -4.55 32.06
C LEU A 114 -11.07 -4.65 30.88
N PRO A 115 -10.61 -4.45 29.64
CA PRO A 115 -11.47 -4.52 28.44
C PRO A 115 -12.18 -5.86 28.22
N ASP A 116 -11.67 -6.97 28.80
CA ASP A 116 -12.28 -8.31 28.78
C ASP A 116 -13.26 -8.56 29.94
N SER A 117 -13.62 -7.50 30.67
CA SER A 117 -14.43 -7.54 31.89
C SER A 117 -13.79 -8.25 33.08
N SER A 118 -12.50 -8.58 33.02
CA SER A 118 -11.75 -9.03 34.19
C SER A 118 -11.56 -7.88 35.18
N VAL A 119 -11.55 -8.19 36.47
CA VAL A 119 -11.39 -7.21 37.54
C VAL A 119 -10.04 -7.40 38.21
N VAL A 120 -9.32 -6.30 38.43
CA VAL A 120 -8.03 -6.26 39.10
C VAL A 120 -8.13 -5.33 40.30
N TRP A 121 -7.75 -5.81 41.47
CA TRP A 121 -7.53 -4.97 42.66
C TRP A 121 -6.04 -4.80 42.86
N LEU A 122 -5.56 -3.62 42.50
CA LEU A 122 -4.16 -3.25 42.56
C LEU A 122 -3.85 -2.73 43.97
N ASN A 123 -2.86 -3.30 44.65
CA ASN A 123 -2.45 -2.89 46.00
C ASN A 123 -1.55 -1.64 45.95
N THR A 124 -1.40 -0.98 47.11
CA THR A 124 -0.56 0.23 47.25
C THR A 124 0.88 -0.01 46.80
N GLY A 125 1.46 0.95 46.09
CA GLY A 125 2.81 0.89 45.53
C GLY A 125 2.96 -0.05 44.34
N SER A 126 1.83 -0.49 43.75
CA SER A 126 1.84 -1.39 42.59
C SER A 126 1.50 -0.66 41.30
N THR A 127 2.00 -1.19 40.20
CA THR A 127 1.72 -0.69 38.83
C THR A 127 1.24 -1.82 37.94
N LEU A 128 0.29 -1.49 37.04
CA LEU A 128 -0.27 -2.39 36.09
C LEU A 128 -0.22 -1.75 34.70
N GLN A 129 0.29 -2.49 33.74
CA GLN A 129 0.41 -2.02 32.36
C GLN A 129 -0.14 -3.07 31.38
N TYR A 130 -0.94 -2.66 30.40
CA TYR A 130 -1.38 -3.50 29.30
C TYR A 130 -1.55 -2.71 28.01
N ALA A 131 -1.44 -3.37 26.85
CA ALA A 131 -1.62 -2.74 25.55
C ALA A 131 -3.09 -2.48 25.24
N SER A 132 -3.39 -1.45 24.44
CA SER A 132 -4.75 -1.15 23.94
C SER A 132 -5.37 -2.33 23.16
N SER A 133 -4.52 -3.20 22.60
CA SER A 133 -4.93 -4.45 21.93
C SER A 133 -5.21 -5.61 22.93
N PHE A 134 -5.40 -5.33 24.20
CA PHE A 134 -5.57 -6.31 25.28
C PHE A 134 -6.63 -7.38 24.99
N ILE A 135 -7.77 -7.02 24.41
CA ILE A 135 -8.85 -7.96 24.08
C ILE A 135 -8.38 -9.17 23.26
N HIS A 136 -7.40 -8.97 22.37
CA HIS A 136 -6.90 -10.02 21.50
C HIS A 136 -5.74 -10.82 22.08
N LYS A 137 -4.99 -10.24 23.04
CA LYS A 137 -3.79 -10.87 23.59
C LYS A 137 -3.86 -11.17 25.08
N ARG A 138 -4.73 -10.47 25.84
CA ARG A 138 -4.96 -10.61 27.28
C ARG A 138 -3.66 -10.69 28.10
N GLN A 139 -2.67 -9.84 27.75
CA GLN A 139 -1.35 -9.81 28.40
C GLN A 139 -1.15 -8.50 29.12
N LEU A 140 -0.63 -8.57 30.35
CA LEU A 140 -0.30 -7.40 31.14
C LEU A 140 1.02 -7.61 31.90
N VAL A 141 1.58 -6.50 32.35
CA VAL A 141 2.77 -6.47 33.23
C VAL A 141 2.36 -5.90 34.57
N LEU A 142 2.74 -6.58 35.65
CA LEU A 142 2.50 -6.19 37.02
C LEU A 142 3.85 -5.97 37.74
N GLU A 143 3.96 -4.85 38.43
CA GLU A 143 4.98 -4.65 39.44
C GLU A 143 4.27 -4.39 40.75
N GLY A 144 4.57 -5.18 41.81
CA GLY A 144 3.90 -5.09 43.09
C GLY A 144 2.90 -6.21 43.33
N GLU A 145 1.76 -5.88 43.91
CA GLU A 145 0.73 -6.86 44.30
C GLU A 145 -0.63 -6.53 43.67
N ALA A 146 -1.28 -7.56 43.10
CA ALA A 146 -2.64 -7.46 42.62
C ALA A 146 -3.43 -8.75 42.78
N SER A 147 -4.73 -8.60 43.10
CA SER A 147 -5.68 -9.69 43.05
C SER A 147 -6.47 -9.61 41.75
N PHE A 148 -6.61 -10.75 41.10
CA PHE A 148 -7.26 -10.89 39.81
C PHE A 148 -8.52 -11.74 39.89
N GLU A 149 -9.57 -11.27 39.27
CA GLU A 149 -10.77 -12.05 39.00
C GLU A 149 -10.96 -12.07 37.47
N VAL A 150 -10.45 -13.12 36.83
CA VAL A 150 -10.32 -13.21 35.38
C VAL A 150 -11.57 -13.83 34.77
N THR A 151 -12.14 -13.16 33.77
CA THR A 151 -13.25 -13.66 32.96
C THR A 151 -12.84 -14.91 32.20
N LYS A 152 -13.68 -15.94 32.27
CA LYS A 152 -13.39 -17.25 31.65
C LYS A 152 -13.42 -17.18 30.13
N ASP A 153 -12.28 -17.44 29.48
CA ASP A 153 -12.16 -17.64 28.04
C ASP A 153 -11.08 -18.68 27.75
N LYS A 154 -11.49 -19.86 27.23
CA LYS A 154 -10.58 -20.95 26.90
C LYS A 154 -9.76 -20.70 25.64
N ARG A 155 -10.19 -19.79 24.77
CA ARG A 155 -9.53 -19.50 23.46
C ARG A 155 -8.29 -18.61 23.62
N TYR A 156 -8.37 -17.65 24.55
CA TYR A 156 -7.33 -16.67 24.75
C TYR A 156 -6.83 -16.74 26.21
N PRO A 157 -5.57 -17.16 26.45
CA PRO A 157 -4.99 -17.15 27.79
C PRO A 157 -4.86 -15.73 28.31
N PHE A 158 -5.09 -15.55 29.61
CA PHE A 158 -4.78 -14.35 30.34
C PHE A 158 -3.40 -14.51 30.97
N ILE A 159 -2.48 -13.60 30.68
CA ILE A 159 -1.06 -13.72 31.08
C ILE A 159 -0.65 -12.49 31.91
N VAL A 160 -0.17 -12.74 33.10
CA VAL A 160 0.46 -11.74 33.98
C VAL A 160 1.97 -11.96 33.94
N SER A 161 2.72 -10.95 33.51
CA SER A 161 4.18 -10.95 33.57
C SER A 161 4.68 -10.06 34.72
N SER A 162 5.64 -10.51 35.48
CA SER A 162 6.30 -9.71 36.53
C SER A 162 7.79 -10.10 36.65
N GLY A 163 8.65 -9.28 36.03
CA GLY A 163 10.05 -9.65 35.82
C GLY A 163 10.18 -10.93 35.00
N ASP A 164 10.87 -11.92 35.53
CA ASP A 164 11.08 -13.24 34.91
C ASP A 164 9.91 -14.23 35.14
N LEU A 165 8.94 -13.83 35.94
CA LEU A 165 7.75 -14.62 36.27
C LEU A 165 6.65 -14.40 35.25
N LYS A 166 6.01 -15.49 34.77
CA LYS A 166 4.78 -15.47 33.98
C LYS A 166 3.72 -16.35 34.64
N VAL A 167 2.53 -15.79 34.79
CA VAL A 167 1.35 -16.49 35.34
C VAL A 167 0.30 -16.56 34.22
N LYS A 168 -0.07 -17.77 33.83
CA LYS A 168 -1.03 -18.04 32.74
C LYS A 168 -2.30 -18.67 33.28
N VAL A 169 -3.45 -18.10 32.95
CA VAL A 169 -4.77 -18.58 33.38
C VAL A 169 -5.82 -18.49 32.26
N TYR A 170 -6.98 -19.14 32.43
CA TYR A 170 -8.11 -19.14 31.47
C TYR A 170 -9.44 -18.73 32.09
N GLY A 171 -9.45 -18.29 33.35
CA GLY A 171 -10.68 -17.92 34.08
C GLY A 171 -10.55 -18.33 35.54
N THR A 172 -9.87 -17.51 36.33
CA THR A 172 -9.27 -17.87 37.60
C THR A 172 -9.33 -16.69 38.55
N LYS A 173 -9.52 -16.96 39.84
CA LYS A 173 -9.33 -15.97 40.90
C LYS A 173 -8.02 -16.28 41.65
N PHE A 174 -7.06 -15.35 41.56
CA PHE A 174 -5.72 -15.53 42.11
C PHE A 174 -5.11 -14.20 42.56
N ASN A 175 -4.07 -14.27 43.39
CA ASN A 175 -3.27 -13.12 43.81
C ASN A 175 -1.83 -13.30 43.34
N VAL A 176 -1.20 -12.23 42.89
CA VAL A 176 0.21 -12.16 42.57
C VAL A 176 0.86 -11.10 43.45
N TYR A 177 1.87 -11.47 44.20
CA TYR A 177 2.74 -10.60 44.97
C TYR A 177 4.14 -10.66 44.35
N SER A 178 4.64 -9.55 43.83
CA SER A 178 5.95 -9.49 43.21
C SER A 178 6.48 -8.05 43.13
N TYR A 179 6.75 -7.48 44.33
CA TYR A 179 7.37 -6.14 44.41
C TYR A 179 8.82 -6.16 43.92
N PRO A 180 9.28 -5.17 43.12
CA PRO A 180 10.66 -5.13 42.63
C PRO A 180 11.73 -5.20 43.72
N ASN A 181 11.46 -4.59 44.87
CA ASN A 181 12.39 -4.52 46.00
C ASN A 181 12.35 -5.76 46.93
N ASP A 182 11.44 -6.72 46.68
CA ASP A 182 11.37 -7.98 47.42
C ASP A 182 12.01 -9.11 46.58
N ASN A 183 12.85 -9.90 47.24
CA ASN A 183 13.47 -11.07 46.61
C ASN A 183 12.50 -12.23 46.40
N ASN A 184 11.31 -12.17 46.99
CA ASN A 184 10.32 -13.22 46.94
C ASN A 184 9.12 -12.77 46.10
N ALA A 185 8.62 -13.69 45.29
CA ALA A 185 7.29 -13.57 44.65
C ALA A 185 6.38 -14.68 45.21
N LYS A 186 5.09 -14.40 45.30
CA LYS A 186 4.06 -15.35 45.74
C LYS A 186 2.86 -15.31 44.81
N ILE A 187 2.38 -16.49 44.43
CA ILE A 187 1.15 -16.65 43.67
C ILE A 187 0.21 -17.52 44.47
N ALA A 188 -0.93 -16.98 44.89
CA ALA A 188 -1.94 -17.71 45.63
C ALA A 188 -3.16 -17.97 44.76
N LEU A 189 -3.59 -19.21 44.59
CA LEU A 189 -4.72 -19.61 43.80
C LEU A 189 -5.97 -19.78 44.69
N ARG A 190 -7.03 -19.02 44.39
CA ARG A 190 -8.33 -19.15 45.11
C ARG A 190 -9.28 -20.09 44.40
N SER A 191 -9.42 -19.97 43.08
CA SER A 191 -10.32 -20.83 42.26
C SER A 191 -9.86 -20.88 40.80
N GLY A 192 -10.04 -22.00 40.13
CA GLY A 192 -9.62 -22.26 38.77
C GLY A 192 -8.31 -23.03 38.70
N SER A 193 -7.47 -22.72 37.76
CA SER A 193 -6.14 -23.31 37.56
C SER A 193 -5.12 -22.24 37.14
N VAL A 194 -3.91 -22.35 37.58
CA VAL A 194 -2.79 -21.44 37.26
C VAL A 194 -1.60 -22.27 36.79
N SER A 195 -1.01 -21.86 35.65
CA SER A 195 0.35 -22.26 35.28
C SER A 195 1.29 -21.09 35.58
N VAL A 196 2.34 -21.37 36.29
CA VAL A 196 3.41 -20.44 36.65
C VAL A 196 4.67 -20.88 35.93
N SER A 197 5.28 -20.03 35.16
CA SER A 197 6.54 -20.30 34.47
C SER A 197 7.58 -19.22 34.74
N LEU A 198 8.85 -19.65 34.82
CA LEU A 198 10.01 -18.79 34.95
C LEU A 198 10.77 -18.72 33.62
N LYS A 199 11.63 -17.71 33.49
CA LYS A 199 12.43 -17.51 32.28
C LYS A 199 13.38 -18.67 31.96
N ASP A 200 13.83 -19.39 32.99
CA ASP A 200 14.67 -20.59 32.88
C ASP A 200 13.95 -21.84 32.35
N GLY A 201 12.65 -21.73 32.07
CA GLY A 201 11.81 -22.80 31.51
C GLY A 201 11.15 -23.69 32.57
N LYS A 202 11.38 -23.47 33.87
CA LYS A 202 10.64 -24.17 34.92
C LYS A 202 9.17 -23.79 34.90
N GLU A 203 8.28 -24.75 35.01
CA GLU A 203 6.82 -24.55 35.02
C GLU A 203 6.20 -25.35 36.19
N ALA A 204 5.25 -24.73 36.87
CA ALA A 204 4.48 -25.34 37.95
C ALA A 204 3.00 -25.05 37.74
N PHE A 205 2.15 -26.00 38.12
CA PHE A 205 0.70 -25.87 38.12
C PHE A 205 0.18 -25.79 39.53
N LEU A 206 -0.75 -24.88 39.77
CA LEU A 206 -1.37 -24.71 41.07
C LEU A 206 -2.83 -25.16 41.02
N SER A 207 -3.25 -25.82 42.09
CA SER A 207 -4.63 -26.17 42.43
C SER A 207 -5.22 -25.16 43.42
N PRO A 208 -6.55 -25.00 43.48
CA PRO A 208 -7.18 -24.11 44.46
C PRO A 208 -6.71 -24.35 45.90
N GLY A 209 -6.34 -23.26 46.58
CA GLY A 209 -5.79 -23.28 47.92
C GLY A 209 -4.26 -23.36 48.00
N GLU A 210 -3.58 -23.61 46.88
CA GLU A 210 -2.12 -23.69 46.85
C GLU A 210 -1.47 -22.31 46.64
N ILE A 211 -0.22 -22.21 47.14
CA ILE A 211 0.62 -21.00 47.00
C ILE A 211 1.98 -21.40 46.46
N ALA A 212 2.35 -20.87 45.29
CA ALA A 212 3.73 -20.90 44.83
C ALA A 212 4.53 -19.78 45.48
N ARG A 213 5.74 -20.11 45.96
CA ARG A 213 6.73 -19.15 46.45
C ARG A 213 7.97 -19.27 45.59
N ILE A 214 8.47 -18.15 45.13
CA ILE A 214 9.59 -18.08 44.17
C ILE A 214 10.63 -17.13 44.75
N ASN A 215 11.87 -17.62 44.88
CA ASN A 215 13.02 -16.76 45.18
C ASN A 215 13.55 -16.17 43.86
N LYS A 216 13.40 -14.87 43.63
CA LYS A 216 13.82 -14.18 42.41
C LYS A 216 15.33 -14.20 42.17
N LYS A 217 16.14 -14.34 43.24
CA LYS A 217 17.61 -14.40 43.11
C LYS A 217 18.08 -15.80 42.71
N GLU A 218 17.44 -16.84 43.23
CA GLU A 218 17.85 -18.23 43.04
C GLU A 218 17.08 -18.89 41.89
N GLN A 219 16.05 -18.20 41.35
CA GLN A 219 15.11 -18.73 40.33
C GLN A 219 14.51 -20.08 40.75
N THR A 220 14.30 -20.27 42.07
CA THR A 220 13.76 -21.47 42.69
C THR A 220 12.50 -21.15 43.49
#